data_e31dad12344a0ff18ae0c85f96bf2b7c
#
_entry.id   e31dad12344a0ff18ae0c85f96bf2b7c
#
_cell.length_a   1.000
_cell.length_b   1.000
_cell.length_c   1.000
_cell.angle_alpha   90.00
_cell.angle_beta   90.00
_cell.angle_gamma   90.00
#
_symmetry.space_group_name_H-M   'P 1'
#
loop_
_entity.id
_entity.type
_entity.pdbx_description
1 polymer ?
#
loop_
_entity_poly.entity_id
_entity_poly.type
_entity_poly.pdbx_seq_one_letter_code
_entity_poly.pdbx_strand_id
1 'polypeptide(L)'
;MTEKRSVDIVDEKTADAEFKEIVADRNGQITPQQIQARFETLRHLSEDQMAALNKQLVKKLDWRLMPCITLMFLMNYLDRINVSNARLAGLQKDLHMTDTLWNTGISTFYVGYLIGQLPGNLWLAKADPRWLLPSMMMAWSIGTICMPAMTNGAGFAVCRFFIGLAEAPFFPGITLMTSSWYTKEENPMRMAIWHAGNTISNILSGFLAAAILENMDNILNLHAWQWFFIIEGAVSILVAGGAYFLLPSWPHNTKWLSKEESEMAQYRVQVSNGGHDEEIGGTWDGFKDAAKDPFTWFFCLMHFALVTAQSFKDFLPSVCYKPATSLVVLTTDRSALQIMKTFNFDKLTTYLVQAPPYAIAYATACGLAYSSGRFQESYYHIVIPILFSAAGCSMLIGTLNIGARYFGLVLLISGTYSGLNLQLSWETTLVPAPRSKKAALIAIANCISQVSHWFSPYFFPTSQEPFYRLGGGLILVGCLLCVVSSSLVKWRAKRLNKKLDESEGWSEHGGVERGWRYVY
;
A
#
# COMPACT_ATOMS: atom_id res chain seq x y z
N MET A 1 32.29 -15.63 -28.20
CA MET A 1 32.62 -16.09 -26.82
C MET A 1 33.11 -14.96 -25.91
N THR A 2 33.10 -13.72 -26.30
CA THR A 2 33.68 -12.55 -25.60
C THR A 2 32.62 -11.61 -24.98
N GLU A 3 31.35 -11.75 -25.34
CA GLU A 3 30.29 -10.81 -24.86
C GLU A 3 29.63 -11.25 -23.52
N LYS A 4 29.67 -12.56 -23.19
CA LYS A 4 29.10 -13.05 -21.91
C LYS A 4 29.95 -12.71 -20.67
N ARG A 5 31.25 -12.40 -20.85
CA ARG A 5 32.17 -12.06 -19.75
C ARG A 5 32.06 -10.60 -19.27
N SER A 6 31.57 -9.69 -20.12
CA SER A 6 31.50 -8.26 -19.77
C SER A 6 30.29 -7.90 -18.90
N VAL A 7 29.17 -8.64 -19.04
CA VAL A 7 27.95 -8.39 -18.25
C VAL A 7 28.11 -8.91 -16.81
N ASP A 8 28.73 -10.07 -16.65
CA ASP A 8 29.01 -10.65 -15.32
C ASP A 8 30.01 -9.82 -14.51
N ILE A 9 30.99 -9.17 -15.19
CA ILE A 9 32.05 -8.36 -14.54
C ILE A 9 31.51 -7.01 -14.05
N VAL A 10 30.52 -6.42 -14.74
CA VAL A 10 29.91 -5.13 -14.30
C VAL A 10 29.00 -5.37 -13.09
N ASP A 11 28.25 -6.46 -13.07
CA ASP A 11 27.36 -6.81 -11.95
C ASP A 11 28.14 -7.22 -10.69
N GLU A 12 29.27 -7.89 -10.85
CA GLU A 12 30.15 -8.29 -9.75
C GLU A 12 30.93 -7.10 -9.14
N LYS A 13 31.37 -6.14 -9.96
CA LYS A 13 32.02 -4.91 -9.47
C LYS A 13 31.07 -3.97 -8.74
N THR A 14 29.82 -3.85 -9.19
CA THR A 14 28.77 -3.06 -8.52
C THR A 14 28.38 -3.72 -7.18
N ALA A 15 28.21 -5.05 -7.19
CA ALA A 15 27.95 -5.82 -5.97
C ALA A 15 29.10 -5.77 -4.98
N ASP A 16 30.35 -5.76 -5.46
CA ASP A 16 31.54 -5.64 -4.59
C ASP A 16 31.79 -4.22 -4.08
N ALA A 17 31.41 -3.18 -4.84
CA ALA A 17 31.45 -1.80 -4.36
C ALA A 17 30.40 -1.57 -3.26
N GLU A 18 29.16 -2.01 -3.49
CA GLU A 18 28.07 -1.96 -2.52
C GLU A 18 28.39 -2.79 -1.26
N PHE A 19 29.02 -3.96 -1.43
CA PHE A 19 29.49 -4.79 -0.33
C PHE A 19 30.63 -4.12 0.46
N LYS A 20 31.58 -3.46 -0.20
CA LYS A 20 32.65 -2.69 0.46
C LYS A 20 32.11 -1.50 1.23
N GLU A 21 31.07 -0.83 0.71
CA GLU A 21 30.39 0.26 1.41
C GLU A 21 29.64 -0.25 2.64
N ILE A 22 28.94 -1.39 2.52
CA ILE A 22 28.26 -2.08 3.63
C ILE A 22 29.26 -2.59 4.68
N VAL A 23 30.44 -3.07 4.28
CA VAL A 23 31.49 -3.57 5.20
C VAL A 23 32.33 -2.44 5.78
N ALA A 24 32.58 -1.38 5.03
CA ALA A 24 33.31 -0.21 5.53
C ALA A 24 32.51 0.55 6.61
N ASP A 25 31.18 0.60 6.43
CA ASP A 25 30.26 1.17 7.43
C ASP A 25 30.13 0.27 8.69
N ARG A 26 30.57 -1.00 8.61
CA ARG A 26 30.41 -2.03 9.65
C ARG A 26 31.68 -2.45 10.38
N ASN A 27 32.81 -1.89 10.09
CA ASN A 27 34.05 -2.17 10.88
C ASN A 27 33.96 -1.72 12.35
N GLY A 28 32.76 -1.29 12.80
CA GLY A 28 32.33 -1.19 14.17
C GLY A 28 30.90 -1.73 14.29
N GLN A 29 30.69 -3.05 14.41
CA GLN A 29 29.40 -3.57 14.84
C GLN A 29 28.99 -2.90 16.16
N ILE A 30 28.03 -1.99 16.07
CA ILE A 30 27.54 -1.27 17.24
C ILE A 30 26.60 -2.23 17.97
N THR A 31 27.04 -2.72 19.13
CA THR A 31 26.22 -3.59 19.97
C THR A 31 25.00 -2.82 20.52
N PRO A 32 23.90 -3.51 20.89
CA PRO A 32 22.77 -2.86 21.54
C PRO A 32 23.16 -2.02 22.76
N GLN A 33 24.14 -2.46 23.54
CA GLN A 33 24.67 -1.72 24.67
C GLN A 33 25.40 -0.43 24.25
N GLN A 34 26.13 -0.46 23.14
CA GLN A 34 26.78 0.74 22.59
C GLN A 34 25.76 1.73 22.03
N ILE A 35 24.65 1.25 21.44
CA ILE A 35 23.54 2.11 21.02
C ILE A 35 22.86 2.71 22.25
N GLN A 36 22.58 1.89 23.29
CA GLN A 36 21.99 2.35 24.55
C GLN A 36 22.83 3.45 25.21
N ALA A 37 24.16 3.30 25.18
CA ALA A 37 25.10 4.28 25.76
C ALA A 37 25.06 5.65 25.06
N ARG A 38 24.57 5.76 23.85
CA ARG A 38 24.40 7.03 23.12
C ARG A 38 23.24 7.86 23.67
N PHE A 39 22.25 7.22 24.32
CA PHE A 39 21.06 7.87 24.85
C PHE A 39 21.23 8.17 26.35
N GLU A 40 21.10 9.45 26.70
CA GLU A 40 21.36 9.93 28.05
C GLU A 40 20.45 9.28 29.10
N THR A 41 19.16 9.16 28.81
CA THR A 41 18.18 8.63 29.76
C THR A 41 18.17 7.10 29.83
N LEU A 42 18.59 6.42 28.75
CA LEU A 42 18.53 4.95 28.67
C LEU A 42 19.75 4.25 29.23
N ARG A 43 20.91 4.92 29.28
CA ARG A 43 22.19 4.30 29.68
C ARG A 43 22.21 3.71 31.08
N HIS A 44 21.34 4.17 31.96
CA HIS A 44 21.24 3.74 33.36
C HIS A 44 20.10 2.76 33.63
N LEU A 45 19.29 2.44 32.62
CA LEU A 45 18.15 1.54 32.78
C LEU A 45 18.59 0.08 32.69
N SER A 46 18.02 -0.76 33.56
CA SER A 46 18.16 -2.22 33.46
C SER A 46 17.36 -2.78 32.29
N GLU A 47 17.66 -4.03 31.88
CA GLU A 47 16.92 -4.70 30.80
C GLU A 47 15.42 -4.81 31.08
N ASP A 48 15.03 -5.08 32.32
CA ASP A 48 13.62 -5.14 32.74
C ASP A 48 12.92 -3.77 32.62
N GLN A 49 13.61 -2.69 33.00
CA GLN A 49 13.11 -1.32 32.86
C GLN A 49 12.98 -0.93 31.38
N MET A 50 13.94 -1.28 30.56
CA MET A 50 13.90 -1.08 29.11
C MET A 50 12.72 -1.83 28.48
N ALA A 51 12.50 -3.09 28.86
CA ALA A 51 11.37 -3.90 28.38
C ALA A 51 10.01 -3.30 28.79
N ALA A 52 9.90 -2.82 30.05
CA ALA A 52 8.68 -2.17 30.55
C ALA A 52 8.40 -0.86 29.80
N LEU A 53 9.42 0.00 29.60
CA LEU A 53 9.32 1.26 28.89
C LEU A 53 8.92 1.02 27.41
N ASN A 54 9.55 0.03 26.76
CA ASN A 54 9.20 -0.36 25.40
C ASN A 54 7.73 -0.78 25.28
N LYS A 55 7.24 -1.63 26.19
CA LYS A 55 5.85 -2.08 26.19
C LYS A 55 4.85 -0.93 26.38
N GLN A 56 5.17 0.02 27.26
CA GLN A 56 4.34 1.22 27.46
C GLN A 56 4.33 2.10 26.20
N LEU A 57 5.49 2.34 25.60
CA LEU A 57 5.64 3.12 24.36
C LEU A 57 4.83 2.51 23.21
N VAL A 58 4.99 1.20 22.96
CA VAL A 58 4.27 0.50 21.88
C VAL A 58 2.77 0.61 22.08
N LYS A 59 2.26 0.39 23.29
CA LYS A 59 0.85 0.53 23.60
C LYS A 59 0.35 1.97 23.33
N LYS A 60 1.13 2.97 23.69
CA LYS A 60 0.80 4.39 23.48
C LYS A 60 0.77 4.74 21.98
N LEU A 61 1.72 4.20 21.21
CA LEU A 61 1.76 4.33 19.74
C LEU A 61 0.58 3.64 19.09
N ASP A 62 0.32 2.38 19.43
CA ASP A 62 -0.77 1.59 18.83
C ASP A 62 -2.14 2.25 19.05
N TRP A 63 -2.38 2.85 20.22
CA TRP A 63 -3.64 3.54 20.54
C TRP A 63 -3.79 4.91 19.86
N ARG A 64 -2.70 5.58 19.55
CA ARG A 64 -2.75 6.95 19.02
C ARG A 64 -2.52 7.00 17.51
N LEU A 65 -1.51 6.28 17.04
CA LEU A 65 -1.10 6.29 15.64
C LEU A 65 -1.99 5.40 14.76
N MET A 66 -2.24 4.15 15.18
CA MET A 66 -2.94 3.19 14.33
C MET A 66 -4.37 3.59 13.98
N PRO A 67 -5.25 3.99 14.92
CA PRO A 67 -6.61 4.42 14.58
C PRO A 67 -6.61 5.66 13.67
N CYS A 68 -5.71 6.61 13.92
CA CYS A 68 -5.61 7.83 13.13
C CYS A 68 -5.24 7.52 11.67
N ILE A 69 -4.16 6.75 11.45
CA ILE A 69 -3.73 6.35 10.10
C ILE A 69 -4.81 5.50 9.42
N THR A 70 -5.41 4.54 10.13
CA THR A 70 -6.47 3.69 9.56
C THR A 70 -7.65 4.52 9.08
N LEU A 71 -8.07 5.52 9.87
CA LEU A 71 -9.19 6.39 9.51
C LEU A 71 -8.83 7.32 8.32
N MET A 72 -7.63 7.89 8.31
CA MET A 72 -7.15 8.68 7.18
C MET A 72 -7.08 7.84 5.90
N PHE A 73 -6.60 6.60 5.99
CA PHE A 73 -6.49 5.68 4.87
C PHE A 73 -7.86 5.20 4.36
N LEU A 74 -8.81 5.02 5.29
CA LEU A 74 -10.21 4.72 4.96
C LEU A 74 -10.82 5.85 4.13
N MET A 75 -10.67 7.12 4.55
CA MET A 75 -11.16 8.27 3.79
C MET A 75 -10.51 8.38 2.42
N ASN A 76 -9.20 8.14 2.33
CA ASN A 76 -8.46 8.12 1.08
C ASN A 76 -9.03 7.14 0.04
N TYR A 77 -9.38 5.93 0.47
CA TYR A 77 -9.99 4.93 -0.42
C TYR A 77 -11.46 5.19 -0.73
N LEU A 78 -12.24 5.75 0.22
CA LEU A 78 -13.62 6.16 -0.03
C LEU A 78 -13.69 7.18 -1.17
N ASP A 79 -12.81 8.19 -1.16
CA ASP A 79 -12.72 9.25 -2.18
C ASP A 79 -12.54 8.66 -3.60
N ARG A 80 -11.74 7.61 -3.72
CA ARG A 80 -11.51 6.92 -5.01
C ARG A 80 -12.72 6.11 -5.46
N ILE A 81 -13.36 5.38 -4.54
CA ILE A 81 -14.48 4.48 -4.86
C ILE A 81 -15.75 5.28 -5.16
N ASN A 82 -15.97 6.37 -4.43
CA ASN A 82 -17.21 7.16 -4.54
C ASN A 82 -17.37 7.89 -5.88
N VAL A 83 -16.31 8.12 -6.61
CA VAL A 83 -16.40 8.64 -7.99
C VAL A 83 -17.19 7.68 -8.89
N SER A 84 -16.95 6.37 -8.75
CA SER A 84 -17.72 5.36 -9.50
C SER A 84 -19.19 5.30 -9.06
N ASN A 85 -19.47 5.47 -7.77
CA ASN A 85 -20.82 5.56 -7.25
C ASN A 85 -21.54 6.83 -7.73
N ALA A 86 -20.85 7.97 -7.76
CA ALA A 86 -21.37 9.23 -8.29
C ALA A 86 -21.73 9.13 -9.79
N ARG A 87 -20.97 8.36 -10.58
CA ARG A 87 -21.34 8.06 -11.97
C ARG A 87 -22.67 7.35 -12.07
N LEU A 88 -22.89 6.33 -11.23
CA LEU A 88 -24.16 5.60 -11.17
C LEU A 88 -25.32 6.51 -10.71
N ALA A 89 -25.01 7.53 -9.92
CA ALA A 89 -25.94 8.57 -9.44
C ALA A 89 -26.28 9.65 -10.49
N GLY A 90 -25.68 9.60 -11.68
CA GLY A 90 -26.02 10.54 -12.77
C GLY A 90 -24.94 11.57 -13.09
N LEU A 91 -23.84 11.67 -12.35
CA LEU A 91 -22.76 12.65 -12.55
C LEU A 91 -22.35 12.81 -14.02
N GLN A 92 -22.16 11.69 -14.73
CA GLN A 92 -21.74 11.73 -16.13
C GLN A 92 -22.81 12.36 -17.05
N LYS A 93 -24.09 12.11 -16.76
CA LYS A 93 -25.21 12.65 -17.54
C LYS A 93 -25.39 14.14 -17.28
N ASP A 94 -25.33 14.56 -16.01
CA ASP A 94 -25.55 15.95 -15.62
C ASP A 94 -24.44 16.87 -16.13
N LEU A 95 -23.22 16.39 -16.21
CA LEU A 95 -22.08 17.12 -16.80
C LEU A 95 -21.96 16.92 -18.33
N HIS A 96 -22.92 16.27 -18.98
CA HIS A 96 -22.93 15.99 -20.42
C HIS A 96 -21.63 15.36 -20.95
N MET A 97 -21.02 14.45 -20.14
CA MET A 97 -19.74 13.85 -20.49
C MET A 97 -19.94 12.61 -21.38
N THR A 98 -19.13 12.53 -22.43
CA THR A 98 -18.94 11.28 -23.19
C THR A 98 -18.13 10.28 -22.37
N ASP A 99 -18.22 8.99 -22.71
CA ASP A 99 -17.40 7.95 -22.07
C ASP A 99 -15.91 8.22 -22.18
N THR A 100 -15.48 8.78 -23.31
CA THR A 100 -14.08 9.18 -23.51
C THR A 100 -13.67 10.27 -22.51
N LEU A 101 -14.50 11.31 -22.34
CA LEU A 101 -14.22 12.41 -21.42
C LEU A 101 -14.26 11.94 -19.95
N TRP A 102 -15.16 11.03 -19.62
CA TRP A 102 -15.19 10.35 -18.32
C TRP A 102 -13.87 9.63 -18.03
N ASN A 103 -13.46 8.75 -18.95
CA ASN A 103 -12.21 7.99 -18.83
C ASN A 103 -10.98 8.90 -18.75
N THR A 104 -10.99 10.01 -19.51
CA THR A 104 -9.95 11.04 -19.40
C THR A 104 -9.90 11.65 -17.99
N GLY A 105 -11.04 11.98 -17.40
CA GLY A 105 -11.11 12.50 -16.04
C GLY A 105 -10.59 11.52 -14.98
N ILE A 106 -10.89 10.23 -15.13
CA ILE A 106 -10.30 9.20 -14.26
C ILE A 106 -8.78 9.10 -14.47
N SER A 107 -8.32 9.12 -15.73
CA SER A 107 -6.89 9.03 -16.05
C SER A 107 -6.11 10.25 -15.56
N THR A 108 -6.66 11.46 -15.59
CA THR A 108 -6.01 12.68 -15.12
C THR A 108 -5.73 12.66 -13.62
N PHE A 109 -6.56 11.98 -12.82
CA PHE A 109 -6.25 11.72 -11.42
C PHE A 109 -4.92 10.97 -11.27
N TYR A 110 -4.74 9.87 -12.01
CA TYR A 110 -3.50 9.09 -11.95
C TYR A 110 -2.30 9.84 -12.50
N VAL A 111 -2.49 10.72 -13.48
CA VAL A 111 -1.41 11.61 -13.97
C VAL A 111 -0.96 12.55 -12.86
N GLY A 112 -1.89 13.24 -12.19
CA GLY A 112 -1.58 14.07 -11.03
C GLY A 112 -0.90 13.29 -9.91
N TYR A 113 -1.42 12.10 -9.62
CA TYR A 113 -0.88 11.19 -8.61
C TYR A 113 0.57 10.78 -8.90
N LEU A 114 0.90 10.39 -10.14
CA LEU A 114 2.27 10.02 -10.53
C LEU A 114 3.24 11.20 -10.44
N ILE A 115 2.82 12.38 -10.90
CA ILE A 115 3.66 13.59 -10.86
C ILE A 115 3.95 13.99 -9.41
N GLY A 116 2.96 13.93 -8.53
CA GLY A 116 3.10 14.33 -7.13
C GLY A 116 3.83 13.34 -6.24
N GLN A 117 3.89 12.07 -6.62
CA GLN A 117 4.30 10.99 -5.73
C GLN A 117 5.77 11.04 -5.33
N LEU A 118 6.69 11.10 -6.29
CA LEU A 118 8.12 11.12 -6.00
C LEU A 118 8.54 12.43 -5.31
N PRO A 119 8.21 13.64 -5.82
CA PRO A 119 8.56 14.88 -5.14
C PRO A 119 7.96 14.97 -3.73
N GLY A 120 6.70 14.56 -3.56
CA GLY A 120 6.01 14.61 -2.28
C GLY A 120 6.63 13.70 -1.23
N ASN A 121 7.07 12.50 -1.60
CA ASN A 121 7.73 11.57 -0.67
C ASN A 121 9.15 11.99 -0.31
N LEU A 122 9.90 12.52 -1.27
CA LEU A 122 11.21 13.10 -1.00
C LEU A 122 11.11 14.35 -0.10
N TRP A 123 10.03 15.10 -0.24
CA TRP A 123 9.73 16.21 0.69
C TRP A 123 9.37 15.68 2.08
N LEU A 124 8.51 14.66 2.18
CA LEU A 124 8.13 14.04 3.45
C LEU A 124 9.32 13.46 4.22
N ALA A 125 10.32 12.94 3.53
CA ALA A 125 11.53 12.42 4.20
C ALA A 125 12.25 13.48 5.07
N LYS A 126 12.08 14.77 4.72
CA LYS A 126 12.66 15.92 5.45
C LYS A 126 11.64 16.69 6.28
N ALA A 127 10.39 16.73 5.83
CA ALA A 127 9.33 17.46 6.49
C ALA A 127 8.81 16.71 7.72
N ASP A 128 8.08 17.43 8.56
CA ASP A 128 7.38 16.83 9.69
C ASP A 128 6.07 16.17 9.20
N PRO A 129 5.91 14.84 9.33
CA PRO A 129 4.74 14.12 8.89
C PRO A 129 3.45 14.57 9.59
N ARG A 130 3.54 15.06 10.82
CA ARG A 130 2.41 15.61 11.60
C ARG A 130 1.72 16.77 10.88
N TRP A 131 2.48 17.60 10.15
CA TRP A 131 1.93 18.71 9.40
C TRP A 131 1.64 18.35 7.95
N LEU A 132 2.55 17.63 7.32
CA LEU A 132 2.46 17.38 5.88
C LEU A 132 1.31 16.43 5.52
N LEU A 133 1.17 15.28 6.19
CA LEU A 133 0.14 14.29 5.84
C LEU A 133 -1.29 14.82 6.03
N PRO A 134 -1.64 15.48 7.16
CA PRO A 134 -2.97 16.09 7.29
C PRO A 134 -3.19 17.28 6.34
N SER A 135 -2.14 18.06 6.00
CA SER A 135 -2.27 19.16 5.03
C SER A 135 -2.59 18.64 3.64
N MET A 136 -1.95 17.54 3.21
CA MET A 136 -2.27 16.87 1.95
C MET A 136 -3.70 16.35 1.96
N MET A 137 -4.12 15.72 3.07
CA MET A 137 -5.50 15.26 3.26
C MET A 137 -6.50 16.44 3.17
N MET A 138 -6.22 17.54 3.84
CA MET A 138 -7.04 18.76 3.75
C MET A 138 -7.15 19.27 2.31
N ALA A 139 -6.03 19.29 1.57
CA ALA A 139 -6.00 19.77 0.19
C ALA A 139 -6.86 18.93 -0.75
N TRP A 140 -6.75 17.58 -0.72
CA TRP A 140 -7.63 16.77 -1.56
C TRP A 140 -9.08 16.80 -1.10
N SER A 141 -9.36 16.89 0.21
CA SER A 141 -10.73 16.97 0.73
C SER A 141 -11.43 18.28 0.29
N ILE A 142 -10.70 19.40 0.26
CA ILE A 142 -11.20 20.67 -0.32
C ILE A 142 -11.50 20.47 -1.80
N GLY A 143 -10.60 19.81 -2.56
CA GLY A 143 -10.84 19.47 -3.95
C GLY A 143 -12.12 18.66 -4.13
N THR A 144 -12.36 17.66 -3.27
CA THR A 144 -13.56 16.80 -3.28
C THR A 144 -14.83 17.62 -3.00
N ILE A 145 -14.83 18.53 -2.01
CA ILE A 145 -15.98 19.43 -1.75
C ILE A 145 -16.23 20.40 -2.91
N CYS A 146 -15.23 20.76 -3.68
CA CYS A 146 -15.38 21.61 -4.85
C CYS A 146 -16.00 20.87 -6.07
N MET A 147 -15.98 19.53 -6.10
CA MET A 147 -16.54 18.76 -7.22
C MET A 147 -18.02 19.02 -7.51
N PRO A 148 -18.93 19.23 -6.55
CA PRO A 148 -20.32 19.60 -6.79
C PRO A 148 -20.52 20.90 -7.57
N ALA A 149 -19.56 21.81 -7.58
CA ALA A 149 -19.61 23.08 -8.32
C ALA A 149 -19.21 22.95 -9.80
N MET A 150 -18.82 21.75 -10.26
CA MET A 150 -18.46 21.53 -11.66
C MET A 150 -19.69 21.62 -12.57
N THR A 151 -19.49 22.25 -13.72
CA THR A 151 -20.54 22.44 -14.73
C THR A 151 -20.26 21.68 -16.04
N ASN A 152 -19.06 21.11 -16.18
CA ASN A 152 -18.64 20.41 -17.40
C ASN A 152 -17.53 19.39 -17.14
N GLY A 153 -17.28 18.52 -18.12
CA GLY A 153 -16.28 17.47 -18.00
C GLY A 153 -14.83 17.97 -17.95
N ALA A 154 -14.52 19.17 -18.43
CA ALA A 154 -13.18 19.75 -18.27
C ALA A 154 -12.91 20.11 -16.81
N GLY A 155 -13.89 20.70 -16.12
CA GLY A 155 -13.82 20.95 -14.68
C GLY A 155 -13.61 19.66 -13.89
N PHE A 156 -14.31 18.56 -14.27
CA PHE A 156 -14.10 17.25 -13.67
C PHE A 156 -12.65 16.79 -13.82
N ALA A 157 -12.07 16.83 -15.02
CA ALA A 157 -10.70 16.42 -15.27
C ALA A 157 -9.69 17.26 -14.47
N VAL A 158 -9.88 18.59 -14.41
CA VAL A 158 -9.00 19.50 -13.65
C VAL A 158 -9.08 19.21 -12.14
N CYS A 159 -10.28 19.07 -11.57
CA CYS A 159 -10.44 18.73 -10.16
C CYS A 159 -9.77 17.39 -9.85
N ARG A 160 -9.98 16.37 -10.68
CA ARG A 160 -9.38 15.05 -10.52
C ARG A 160 -7.85 15.08 -10.57
N PHE A 161 -7.26 15.91 -11.43
CA PHE A 161 -5.81 16.11 -11.48
C PHE A 161 -5.25 16.66 -10.16
N PHE A 162 -5.85 17.73 -9.63
CA PHE A 162 -5.37 18.36 -8.39
C PHE A 162 -5.61 17.48 -7.15
N ILE A 163 -6.74 16.76 -7.10
CA ILE A 163 -6.99 15.77 -6.05
C ILE A 163 -5.90 14.69 -6.10
N GLY A 164 -5.60 14.12 -7.27
CA GLY A 164 -4.55 13.13 -7.44
C GLY A 164 -3.17 13.64 -7.04
N LEU A 165 -2.84 14.87 -7.40
CA LEU A 165 -1.58 15.52 -7.02
C LEU A 165 -1.44 15.68 -5.50
N ALA A 166 -2.50 16.11 -4.81
CA ALA A 166 -2.51 16.28 -3.36
C ALA A 166 -2.47 14.94 -2.61
N GLU A 167 -3.12 13.90 -3.16
CA GLU A 167 -3.19 12.56 -2.55
C GLU A 167 -1.91 11.74 -2.72
N ALA A 168 -1.08 12.07 -3.71
CA ALA A 168 0.05 11.28 -4.16
C ALA A 168 1.06 10.87 -3.07
N PRO A 169 1.51 11.76 -2.16
CA PRO A 169 2.51 11.40 -1.14
C PRO A 169 1.93 10.59 0.02
N PHE A 170 0.61 10.46 0.12
CA PHE A 170 -0.06 9.97 1.32
C PHE A 170 0.22 8.49 1.60
N PHE A 171 -0.02 7.59 0.65
CA PHE A 171 0.18 6.15 0.84
C PHE A 171 1.65 5.78 1.13
N PRO A 172 2.64 6.20 0.30
CA PRO A 172 4.03 5.96 0.61
C PRO A 172 4.48 6.65 1.90
N GLY A 173 3.89 7.82 2.20
CA GLY A 173 4.17 8.57 3.42
C GLY A 173 3.77 7.83 4.70
N ILE A 174 2.59 7.23 4.73
CA ILE A 174 2.15 6.38 5.85
C ILE A 174 3.05 5.16 5.99
N THR A 175 3.42 4.53 4.86
CA THR A 175 4.32 3.37 4.84
C THR A 175 5.69 3.73 5.44
N LEU A 176 6.26 4.85 5.01
CA LEU A 176 7.53 5.37 5.54
C LEU A 176 7.42 5.68 7.04
N MET A 177 6.35 6.39 7.44
CA MET A 177 6.11 6.76 8.83
C MET A 177 5.97 5.52 9.73
N THR A 178 5.18 4.51 9.31
CA THR A 178 5.02 3.27 10.08
C THR A 178 6.36 2.57 10.27
N SER A 179 7.18 2.46 9.23
CA SER A 179 8.50 1.83 9.30
C SER A 179 9.53 2.61 10.13
N SER A 180 9.29 3.89 10.43
CA SER A 180 10.15 4.71 11.27
C SER A 180 9.79 4.65 12.76
N TRP A 181 8.61 4.09 13.09
CA TRP A 181 8.15 3.96 14.47
C TRP A 181 8.18 2.53 15.01
N TYR A 182 8.07 1.53 14.13
CA TYR A 182 7.96 0.12 14.50
C TYR A 182 9.17 -0.71 14.07
N THR A 183 9.52 -1.69 14.89
CA THR A 183 10.61 -2.64 14.59
C THR A 183 10.23 -3.60 13.46
N LYS A 184 11.21 -4.34 12.94
CA LYS A 184 10.99 -5.32 11.86
C LYS A 184 9.96 -6.40 12.22
N GLU A 185 9.93 -6.80 13.51
CA GLU A 185 8.98 -7.80 13.99
C GLU A 185 7.55 -7.25 14.05
N GLU A 186 7.41 -5.97 14.37
CA GLU A 186 6.12 -5.32 14.59
C GLU A 186 5.51 -4.77 13.30
N ASN A 187 6.34 -4.35 12.36
CA ASN A 187 5.95 -3.62 11.16
C ASN A 187 4.91 -4.37 10.29
N PRO A 188 5.03 -5.69 10.01
CA PRO A 188 4.05 -6.40 9.20
C PRO A 188 2.62 -6.30 9.74
N MET A 189 2.46 -6.46 11.05
CA MET A 189 1.14 -6.41 11.70
C MET A 189 0.55 -5.00 11.66
N ARG A 190 1.36 -3.96 11.88
CA ARG A 190 0.89 -2.57 11.85
C ARG A 190 0.55 -2.13 10.43
N MET A 191 1.30 -2.58 9.42
CA MET A 191 0.94 -2.40 8.01
C MET A 191 -0.44 -3.03 7.71
N ALA A 192 -0.69 -4.25 8.18
CA ALA A 192 -1.98 -4.92 7.98
C ALA A 192 -3.13 -4.18 8.69
N ILE A 193 -2.90 -3.63 9.90
CA ILE A 193 -3.93 -2.92 10.67
C ILE A 193 -4.40 -1.67 9.93
N TRP A 194 -3.50 -0.76 9.55
CA TRP A 194 -3.96 0.46 8.89
C TRP A 194 -4.45 0.21 7.46
N HIS A 195 -3.94 -0.82 6.78
CA HIS A 195 -4.45 -1.21 5.47
C HIS A 195 -5.88 -1.77 5.51
N ALA A 196 -6.41 -2.13 6.68
CA ALA A 196 -7.82 -2.44 6.90
C ALA A 196 -8.74 -1.31 6.41
N GLY A 197 -8.28 -0.05 6.45
CA GLY A 197 -9.02 1.09 5.93
C GLY A 197 -9.51 0.88 4.50
N ASN A 198 -8.70 0.28 3.62
CA ASN A 198 -9.12 -0.08 2.26
C ASN A 198 -10.26 -1.12 2.25
N THR A 199 -10.16 -2.16 3.06
CA THR A 199 -11.19 -3.19 3.15
C THR A 199 -12.51 -2.60 3.68
N ILE A 200 -12.43 -1.80 4.73
CA ILE A 200 -13.59 -1.15 5.34
C ILE A 200 -14.22 -0.14 4.38
N SER A 201 -13.42 0.62 3.61
CA SER A 201 -13.95 1.58 2.62
C SER A 201 -14.75 0.91 1.52
N ASN A 202 -14.32 -0.27 1.04
CA ASN A 202 -15.08 -1.03 0.05
C ASN A 202 -16.46 -1.48 0.58
N ILE A 203 -16.53 -1.84 1.87
CA ILE A 203 -17.81 -2.21 2.51
C ILE A 203 -18.69 -0.98 2.73
N LEU A 204 -18.13 0.08 3.32
CA LEU A 204 -18.88 1.31 3.65
C LEU A 204 -19.37 2.06 2.41
N SER A 205 -18.58 2.09 1.34
CA SER A 205 -18.92 2.78 0.09
C SER A 205 -20.26 2.31 -0.48
N GLY A 206 -20.53 1.00 -0.46
CA GLY A 206 -21.81 0.45 -0.91
C GLY A 206 -23.00 0.89 -0.06
N PHE A 207 -22.85 0.89 1.27
CA PHE A 207 -23.90 1.35 2.19
C PHE A 207 -24.16 2.85 2.07
N LEU A 208 -23.10 3.66 1.96
CA LEU A 208 -23.21 5.10 1.75
C LEU A 208 -23.91 5.41 0.42
N ALA A 209 -23.56 4.68 -0.64
CA ALA A 209 -24.20 4.82 -1.93
C ALA A 209 -25.71 4.55 -1.85
N ALA A 210 -26.11 3.44 -1.23
CA ALA A 210 -27.52 3.10 -1.07
C ALA A 210 -28.26 4.19 -0.26
N ALA A 211 -27.71 4.60 0.88
CA ALA A 211 -28.34 5.59 1.75
C ALA A 211 -28.50 6.97 1.08
N ILE A 212 -27.50 7.45 0.35
CA ILE A 212 -27.52 8.76 -0.29
C ILE A 212 -28.40 8.75 -1.55
N LEU A 213 -28.28 7.73 -2.40
CA LEU A 213 -29.05 7.64 -3.65
C LEU A 213 -30.55 7.52 -3.43
N GLU A 214 -30.97 6.85 -2.35
CA GLU A 214 -32.39 6.64 -2.08
C GLU A 214 -33.03 7.83 -1.36
N ASN A 215 -32.26 8.62 -0.60
CA ASN A 215 -32.84 9.60 0.34
C ASN A 215 -32.45 11.05 0.08
N MET A 216 -31.42 11.34 -0.74
CA MET A 216 -30.84 12.68 -0.83
C MET A 216 -30.93 13.32 -2.22
N ASP A 217 -31.64 12.72 -3.17
CA ASP A 217 -31.81 13.34 -4.50
C ASP A 217 -32.76 14.54 -4.44
N ASN A 218 -32.35 15.63 -5.10
CA ASN A 218 -33.08 16.92 -5.15
C ASN A 218 -33.25 17.64 -3.79
N ILE A 219 -32.59 17.23 -2.72
CA ILE A 219 -32.56 18.00 -1.48
C ILE A 219 -31.70 19.27 -1.70
N LEU A 220 -32.25 20.43 -1.37
CA LEU A 220 -31.63 21.76 -1.60
C LEU A 220 -31.27 22.02 -3.08
N ASN A 221 -32.00 21.46 -4.02
CA ASN A 221 -31.72 21.51 -5.45
C ASN A 221 -30.37 20.91 -5.85
N LEU A 222 -29.85 19.98 -5.06
CA LEU A 222 -28.63 19.26 -5.36
C LEU A 222 -28.96 17.81 -5.74
N HIS A 223 -28.28 17.31 -6.77
CA HIS A 223 -28.36 15.90 -7.15
C HIS A 223 -27.72 14.99 -6.12
N ALA A 224 -28.14 13.74 -6.03
CA ALA A 224 -27.63 12.77 -5.09
C ALA A 224 -26.09 12.61 -5.16
N TRP A 225 -25.50 12.66 -6.37
CA TRP A 225 -24.03 12.56 -6.53
C TRP A 225 -23.27 13.74 -5.93
N GLN A 226 -23.86 14.93 -5.87
CA GLN A 226 -23.24 16.11 -5.25
C GLN A 226 -23.13 15.93 -3.73
N TRP A 227 -24.13 15.32 -3.12
CA TRP A 227 -24.13 15.00 -1.70
C TRP A 227 -23.04 14.01 -1.31
N PHE A 228 -22.67 13.05 -2.20
CA PHE A 228 -21.53 12.18 -1.96
C PHE A 228 -20.28 12.98 -1.65
N PHE A 229 -19.91 13.88 -2.55
CA PHE A 229 -18.68 14.66 -2.42
C PHE A 229 -18.70 15.65 -1.27
N ILE A 230 -19.87 16.25 -0.97
CA ILE A 230 -20.02 17.18 0.16
C ILE A 230 -19.82 16.44 1.49
N ILE A 231 -20.53 15.34 1.69
CA ILE A 231 -20.48 14.57 2.95
C ILE A 231 -19.09 13.98 3.15
N GLU A 232 -18.56 13.34 2.14
CA GLU A 232 -17.24 12.70 2.21
C GLU A 232 -16.13 13.72 2.44
N GLY A 233 -16.11 14.80 1.66
CA GLY A 233 -15.11 15.86 1.83
C GLY A 233 -15.20 16.53 3.19
N ALA A 234 -16.42 16.77 3.72
CA ALA A 234 -16.61 17.33 5.05
C ALA A 234 -16.08 16.39 6.16
N VAL A 235 -16.39 15.10 6.08
CA VAL A 235 -15.87 14.11 7.02
C VAL A 235 -14.35 14.01 6.92
N SER A 236 -13.80 14.02 5.71
CA SER A 236 -12.36 13.99 5.47
C SER A 236 -11.65 15.21 6.05
N ILE A 237 -12.24 16.41 5.95
CA ILE A 237 -11.72 17.63 6.59
C ILE A 237 -11.70 17.48 8.12
N LEU A 238 -12.75 16.93 8.73
CA LEU A 238 -12.80 16.69 10.18
C LEU A 238 -11.71 15.70 10.60
N VAL A 239 -11.53 14.62 9.84
CA VAL A 239 -10.47 13.62 10.10
C VAL A 239 -9.08 14.25 9.95
N ALA A 240 -8.85 15.05 8.91
CA ALA A 240 -7.59 15.77 8.71
C ALA A 240 -7.32 16.76 9.86
N GLY A 241 -8.35 17.48 10.29
CA GLY A 241 -8.28 18.37 11.46
C GLY A 241 -7.87 17.62 12.74
N GLY A 242 -8.49 16.47 13.00
CA GLY A 242 -8.11 15.61 14.13
C GLY A 242 -6.69 15.04 14.02
N ALA A 243 -6.24 14.72 12.81
CA ALA A 243 -4.93 14.15 12.56
C ALA A 243 -3.77 15.12 12.93
N TYR A 244 -3.93 16.44 12.80
CA TYR A 244 -2.94 17.42 13.27
C TYR A 244 -2.61 17.30 14.76
N PHE A 245 -3.56 16.81 15.57
CA PHE A 245 -3.37 16.64 17.01
C PHE A 245 -2.93 15.23 17.39
N LEU A 246 -3.32 14.22 16.59
CA LEU A 246 -3.08 12.82 16.90
C LEU A 246 -1.77 12.28 16.33
N LEU A 247 -1.41 12.67 15.09
CA LEU A 247 -0.20 12.18 14.44
C LEU A 247 1.06 12.62 15.20
N PRO A 248 2.03 11.71 15.40
CA PRO A 248 3.34 12.08 15.86
C PRO A 248 4.16 12.74 14.73
N SER A 249 5.16 13.50 15.14
CA SER A 249 6.29 13.89 14.29
C SER A 249 7.22 12.69 14.09
N TRP A 250 8.48 12.89 13.72
CA TRP A 250 9.48 11.83 13.78
C TRP A 250 9.83 11.46 15.23
N PRO A 251 10.40 10.26 15.51
CA PRO A 251 10.68 9.80 16.87
C PRO A 251 11.46 10.80 17.73
N HIS A 252 12.43 11.51 17.14
CA HIS A 252 13.26 12.50 17.82
C HIS A 252 12.58 13.84 18.09
N ASN A 253 11.45 14.14 17.45
CA ASN A 253 10.81 15.46 17.49
C ASN A 253 9.34 15.45 17.96
N THR A 254 8.86 14.34 18.50
CA THR A 254 7.47 14.17 18.91
C THR A 254 7.21 14.76 20.30
N LYS A 255 6.42 15.85 20.37
CA LYS A 255 6.21 16.66 21.58
C LYS A 255 5.41 15.99 22.71
N TRP A 256 4.62 14.96 22.42
CA TRP A 256 3.79 14.28 23.42
C TRP A 256 4.46 13.05 24.06
N LEU A 257 5.67 12.73 23.66
CA LEU A 257 6.52 11.74 24.30
C LEU A 257 7.37 12.41 25.39
N SER A 258 7.65 11.69 26.47
CA SER A 258 8.70 12.06 27.40
C SER A 258 10.08 11.91 26.72
N LYS A 259 11.12 12.50 27.31
CA LYS A 259 12.49 12.35 26.78
C LYS A 259 12.89 10.87 26.72
N GLU A 260 12.58 10.10 27.77
CA GLU A 260 12.83 8.66 27.86
C GLU A 260 12.09 7.87 26.78
N GLU A 261 10.79 8.16 26.56
CA GLU A 261 10.00 7.52 25.51
C GLU A 261 10.52 7.85 24.12
N SER A 262 10.97 9.08 23.88
CA SER A 262 11.53 9.51 22.59
C SER A 262 12.88 8.83 22.32
N GLU A 263 13.76 8.77 23.32
CA GLU A 263 15.04 8.07 23.20
C GLU A 263 14.81 6.55 23.00
N MET A 264 13.82 5.97 23.73
CA MET A 264 13.44 4.57 23.55
C MET A 264 12.90 4.27 22.15
N ALA A 265 12.09 5.17 21.57
CA ALA A 265 11.59 5.03 20.22
C ALA A 265 12.72 5.00 19.18
N GLN A 266 13.72 5.87 19.33
CA GLN A 266 14.91 5.90 18.48
C GLN A 266 15.79 4.65 18.68
N TYR A 267 16.07 4.29 19.93
CA TYR A 267 16.89 3.14 20.29
C TYR A 267 16.36 1.84 19.67
N ARG A 268 15.06 1.54 19.85
CA ARG A 268 14.49 0.28 19.37
C ARG A 268 14.52 0.13 17.85
N VAL A 269 14.31 1.23 17.11
CA VAL A 269 14.39 1.24 15.64
C VAL A 269 15.84 1.11 15.19
N GLN A 270 16.81 1.79 15.83
CA GLN A 270 18.22 1.65 15.52
C GLN A 270 18.70 0.22 15.75
N VAL A 271 18.38 -0.38 16.89
CA VAL A 271 18.74 -1.78 17.17
C VAL A 271 18.13 -2.72 16.11
N SER A 272 16.84 -2.54 15.80
CA SER A 272 16.17 -3.34 14.75
C SER A 272 16.83 -3.18 13.38
N ASN A 273 17.38 -2.00 13.07
CA ASN A 273 18.05 -1.70 11.81
C ASN A 273 19.56 -2.02 11.81
N GLY A 274 20.07 -2.73 12.83
CA GLY A 274 21.47 -3.11 12.93
C GLY A 274 22.42 -1.97 13.28
N GLY A 275 21.95 -0.97 14.02
CA GLY A 275 22.73 0.18 14.48
C GLY A 275 22.77 1.35 13.49
N HIS A 276 22.15 1.23 12.32
CA HIS A 276 22.06 2.34 11.39
C HIS A 276 21.07 3.39 11.88
N ASP A 277 21.54 4.62 12.01
CA ASP A 277 20.68 5.77 12.28
C ASP A 277 19.78 6.04 11.09
N GLU A 278 18.53 6.45 11.36
CA GLU A 278 17.64 6.99 10.33
C GLU A 278 18.10 8.42 9.93
N GLU A 279 19.37 8.56 9.50
CA GLU A 279 19.83 9.81 8.92
C GLU A 279 18.96 10.18 7.71
N ILE A 280 18.66 11.47 7.60
CA ILE A 280 17.81 11.97 6.52
C ILE A 280 18.47 11.77 5.17
N GLY A 281 19.80 11.86 5.12
CA GLY A 281 20.59 11.79 3.89
C GLY A 281 20.29 12.93 2.90
N GLY A 282 21.05 13.03 1.83
CA GLY A 282 20.72 13.92 0.71
C GLY A 282 19.50 13.41 -0.06
N THR A 283 18.51 14.27 -0.32
CA THR A 283 17.27 13.87 -1.01
C THR A 283 17.53 13.28 -2.39
N TRP A 284 18.41 13.93 -3.14
CA TRP A 284 18.74 13.52 -4.51
C TRP A 284 19.71 12.33 -4.55
N ASP A 285 20.58 12.23 -3.56
CA ASP A 285 21.49 11.10 -3.42
C ASP A 285 20.71 9.85 -3.00
N GLY A 286 19.78 9.96 -2.06
CA GLY A 286 18.88 8.87 -1.71
C GLY A 286 18.06 8.34 -2.89
N PHE A 287 17.60 9.22 -3.81
CA PHE A 287 16.95 8.80 -5.05
C PHE A 287 17.91 8.04 -5.99
N LYS A 288 19.13 8.56 -6.19
CA LYS A 288 20.14 7.89 -7.02
C LYS A 288 20.53 6.53 -6.46
N ASP A 289 20.68 6.44 -5.15
CA ASP A 289 21.04 5.20 -4.47
C ASP A 289 19.92 4.18 -4.54
N ALA A 290 18.65 4.62 -4.39
CA ALA A 290 17.50 3.77 -4.60
C ALA A 290 17.43 3.27 -6.06
N ALA A 291 17.65 4.15 -7.05
CA ALA A 291 17.61 3.80 -8.46
C ALA A 291 18.73 2.83 -8.89
N LYS A 292 19.88 2.85 -8.22
CA LYS A 292 21.00 1.94 -8.47
C LYS A 292 20.84 0.60 -7.75
N ASP A 293 20.03 0.54 -6.68
CA ASP A 293 19.88 -0.67 -5.87
C ASP A 293 18.98 -1.69 -6.59
N PRO A 294 19.48 -2.89 -6.90
CA PRO A 294 18.68 -3.95 -7.52
C PRO A 294 17.47 -4.38 -6.69
N PHE A 295 17.50 -4.25 -5.37
CA PHE A 295 16.32 -4.51 -4.54
C PHE A 295 15.15 -3.61 -4.92
N THR A 296 15.41 -2.35 -5.24
CA THR A 296 14.38 -1.41 -5.70
C THR A 296 13.61 -1.97 -6.90
N TRP A 297 14.33 -2.46 -7.91
CA TRP A 297 13.70 -2.99 -9.14
C TRP A 297 12.98 -4.31 -8.92
N PHE A 298 13.47 -5.16 -8.03
CA PHE A 298 12.77 -6.40 -7.66
C PHE A 298 11.47 -6.08 -6.90
N PHE A 299 11.49 -5.11 -5.98
CA PHE A 299 10.27 -4.65 -5.30
C PHE A 299 9.33 -3.91 -6.24
N CYS A 300 9.83 -3.12 -7.19
CA CYS A 300 9.02 -2.52 -8.24
C CYS A 300 8.27 -3.57 -9.05
N LEU A 301 8.96 -4.64 -9.48
CA LEU A 301 8.36 -5.74 -10.22
C LEU A 301 7.33 -6.48 -9.36
N MET A 302 7.63 -6.72 -8.09
CA MET A 302 6.71 -7.39 -7.15
C MET A 302 5.47 -6.55 -6.89
N HIS A 303 5.62 -5.25 -6.64
CA HIS A 303 4.49 -4.35 -6.41
C HIS A 303 3.60 -4.23 -7.65
N PHE A 304 4.20 -4.04 -8.83
CA PHE A 304 3.48 -4.04 -10.10
C PHE A 304 2.71 -5.34 -10.33
N ALA A 305 3.35 -6.49 -10.06
CA ALA A 305 2.75 -7.81 -10.19
C ALA A 305 1.55 -8.01 -9.26
N LEU A 306 1.67 -7.58 -7.99
CA LEU A 306 0.59 -7.66 -7.00
C LEU A 306 -0.59 -6.74 -7.36
N VAL A 307 -0.33 -5.50 -7.78
CA VAL A 307 -1.38 -4.58 -8.22
C VAL A 307 -2.07 -5.10 -9.49
N THR A 308 -1.30 -5.70 -10.42
CA THR A 308 -1.87 -6.37 -11.59
C THR A 308 -2.74 -7.57 -11.20
N ALA A 309 -2.30 -8.37 -10.24
CA ALA A 309 -3.11 -9.48 -9.72
C ALA A 309 -4.37 -9.00 -8.97
N GLN A 310 -4.35 -7.79 -8.40
CA GLN A 310 -5.50 -7.15 -7.77
C GLN A 310 -6.43 -6.41 -8.75
N SER A 311 -6.13 -6.39 -10.03
CA SER A 311 -6.93 -5.66 -11.03
C SER A 311 -8.41 -6.08 -11.09
N PHE A 312 -8.74 -7.30 -10.60
CA PHE A 312 -10.12 -7.74 -10.47
C PHE A 312 -10.97 -6.84 -9.55
N LYS A 313 -10.37 -6.16 -8.56
CA LYS A 313 -11.11 -5.30 -7.62
C LYS A 313 -11.81 -4.13 -8.32
N ASP A 314 -11.17 -3.58 -9.35
CA ASP A 314 -11.70 -2.49 -10.15
C ASP A 314 -12.91 -2.96 -10.98
N PHE A 315 -13.13 -4.27 -11.01
CA PHE A 315 -14.17 -4.98 -11.74
C PHE A 315 -15.22 -5.66 -10.86
N LEU A 316 -15.05 -5.69 -9.54
CA LEU A 316 -16.00 -6.30 -8.60
C LEU A 316 -17.18 -5.40 -8.22
N PRO A 317 -17.05 -4.07 -7.96
CA PRO A 317 -18.09 -3.33 -7.25
C PRO A 317 -19.25 -2.75 -8.06
N SER A 318 -19.18 -2.61 -9.37
CA SER A 318 -20.19 -1.84 -10.08
C SER A 318 -21.36 -2.62 -10.66
N VAL A 319 -21.72 -3.78 -10.10
CA VAL A 319 -22.74 -4.61 -10.69
C VAL A 319 -23.67 -5.20 -9.74
N CYS A 320 -24.81 -4.80 -9.76
CA CYS A 320 -25.96 -5.65 -9.51
C CYS A 320 -27.27 -4.95 -9.76
N TYR A 321 -27.36 -4.26 -10.82
CA TYR A 321 -28.68 -3.80 -11.25
C TYR A 321 -29.02 -4.35 -12.62
N LYS A 322 -29.92 -5.35 -12.65
CA LYS A 322 -30.70 -5.64 -13.81
C LYS A 322 -32.08 -5.03 -13.55
N PRO A 323 -32.45 -3.90 -14.17
CA PRO A 323 -33.85 -3.54 -14.18
C PRO A 323 -34.61 -4.64 -14.96
N ALA A 324 -35.64 -5.20 -14.32
CA ALA A 324 -36.56 -6.11 -14.96
C ALA A 324 -37.44 -5.33 -15.94
N THR A 325 -36.90 -4.81 -17.01
CA THR A 325 -37.62 -4.46 -18.25
C THR A 325 -36.64 -3.89 -19.27
N SER A 326 -36.56 -4.61 -20.36
CA SER A 326 -36.29 -4.20 -21.75
C SER A 326 -35.15 -3.28 -22.08
N LEU A 327 -34.41 -3.80 -23.02
CA LEU A 327 -33.93 -3.13 -24.24
C LEU A 327 -33.09 -1.91 -24.06
N VAL A 328 -31.79 -2.09 -24.42
CA VAL A 328 -30.95 -1.04 -24.92
C VAL A 328 -30.58 0.05 -23.92
N VAL A 329 -29.52 -0.17 -23.15
CA VAL A 329 -28.47 0.84 -22.99
C VAL A 329 -27.11 0.16 -23.08
N LEU A 330 -26.59 0.16 -24.25
CA LEU A 330 -25.18 0.10 -24.56
C LEU A 330 -24.51 1.36 -24.00
N THR A 331 -23.94 1.32 -22.81
CA THR A 331 -22.89 2.26 -22.42
C THR A 331 -22.12 1.72 -21.20
N THR A 332 -21.01 1.15 -21.46
CA THR A 332 -19.65 1.50 -21.01
C THR A 332 -19.44 1.90 -19.54
N ASP A 333 -19.74 1.01 -18.58
CA ASP A 333 -18.91 0.84 -17.38
C ASP A 333 -18.89 -0.63 -17.02
N ARG A 334 -17.97 -1.30 -17.65
CA ARG A 334 -18.07 -2.68 -18.07
C ARG A 334 -17.18 -3.64 -17.31
N SER A 335 -16.49 -3.15 -16.29
CA SER A 335 -15.37 -3.94 -15.85
C SER A 335 -15.58 -4.69 -14.54
N ALA A 336 -16.17 -4.07 -13.54
CA ALA A 336 -16.30 -4.69 -12.22
C ALA A 336 -17.57 -5.51 -12.03
N LEU A 337 -18.58 -5.16 -12.80
CA LEU A 337 -19.92 -5.75 -12.80
C LEU A 337 -19.96 -7.22 -13.14
N GLN A 338 -18.97 -7.70 -13.79
CA GLN A 338 -19.08 -8.85 -14.65
C GLN A 338 -18.96 -10.19 -13.94
N ILE A 339 -18.10 -10.30 -12.94
CA ILE A 339 -17.96 -11.57 -12.19
C ILE A 339 -19.20 -11.78 -11.31
N MET A 340 -19.70 -10.74 -10.65
CA MET A 340 -20.86 -10.84 -9.76
C MET A 340 -22.21 -10.87 -10.51
N LYS A 341 -22.34 -10.27 -11.70
CA LYS A 341 -23.52 -10.43 -12.59
C LYS A 341 -23.84 -11.89 -12.87
N THR A 342 -22.81 -12.71 -12.91
CA THR A 342 -22.98 -14.15 -13.14
C THR A 342 -23.68 -14.86 -11.99
N PHE A 343 -23.80 -14.22 -10.81
CA PHE A 343 -24.52 -14.76 -9.65
C PHE A 343 -26.01 -14.38 -9.60
N ASN A 344 -26.42 -13.40 -10.41
CA ASN A 344 -27.82 -13.00 -10.57
C ASN A 344 -28.53 -12.51 -9.29
N PHE A 345 -27.77 -11.82 -8.40
CA PHE A 345 -28.29 -11.24 -7.17
C PHE A 345 -28.89 -9.84 -7.39
N ASP A 346 -29.79 -9.42 -6.49
CA ASP A 346 -30.26 -8.04 -6.40
C ASP A 346 -29.15 -7.10 -5.88
N LYS A 347 -29.34 -5.78 -6.00
CA LYS A 347 -28.33 -4.76 -5.69
C LYS A 347 -27.83 -4.84 -4.24
N LEU A 348 -28.74 -4.94 -3.27
CA LEU A 348 -28.40 -5.01 -1.85
C LEU A 348 -27.65 -6.31 -1.51
N THR A 349 -28.16 -7.45 -1.99
CA THR A 349 -27.54 -8.77 -1.78
C THR A 349 -26.12 -8.82 -2.35
N THR A 350 -25.86 -8.16 -3.47
CA THR A 350 -24.49 -8.14 -4.04
C THR A 350 -23.52 -7.37 -3.18
N TYR A 351 -23.90 -6.23 -2.63
CA TYR A 351 -23.04 -5.52 -1.68
C TYR A 351 -22.79 -6.35 -0.42
N LEU A 352 -23.80 -7.01 0.10
CA LEU A 352 -23.68 -7.90 1.27
C LEU A 352 -22.78 -9.11 1.00
N VAL A 353 -22.91 -9.73 -0.17
CA VAL A 353 -22.12 -10.93 -0.56
C VAL A 353 -20.65 -10.60 -0.85
N GLN A 354 -20.31 -9.34 -1.13
CA GLN A 354 -18.90 -8.90 -1.25
C GLN A 354 -18.20 -8.77 0.10
N ALA A 355 -18.90 -8.44 1.17
CA ALA A 355 -18.31 -8.20 2.47
C ALA A 355 -17.56 -9.40 3.06
N PRO A 356 -18.06 -10.65 3.06
CA PRO A 356 -17.37 -11.80 3.63
C PRO A 356 -16.01 -12.11 3.00
N PRO A 357 -15.80 -12.12 1.66
CA PRO A 357 -14.48 -12.28 1.06
C PRO A 357 -13.45 -11.27 1.54
N TYR A 358 -13.82 -10.00 1.65
CA TYR A 358 -12.93 -8.95 2.17
C TYR A 358 -12.65 -9.11 3.66
N ALA A 359 -13.65 -9.50 4.47
CA ALA A 359 -13.45 -9.78 5.89
C ALA A 359 -12.48 -10.96 6.12
N ILE A 360 -12.63 -12.05 5.34
CA ILE A 360 -11.71 -13.20 5.38
C ILE A 360 -10.32 -12.79 4.92
N ALA A 361 -10.21 -11.98 3.86
CA ALA A 361 -8.93 -11.47 3.37
C ALA A 361 -8.21 -10.64 4.43
N TYR A 362 -8.93 -9.79 5.15
CA TYR A 362 -8.36 -9.01 6.26
C TYR A 362 -7.88 -9.90 7.40
N ALA A 363 -8.69 -10.85 7.83
CA ALA A 363 -8.30 -11.82 8.87
C ALA A 363 -7.04 -12.62 8.46
N THR A 364 -6.99 -13.06 7.20
CA THR A 364 -5.83 -13.77 6.63
C THR A 364 -4.59 -12.87 6.60
N ALA A 365 -4.75 -11.60 6.17
CA ALA A 365 -3.64 -10.65 6.13
C ALA A 365 -3.05 -10.39 7.53
N CYS A 366 -3.90 -10.21 8.55
CA CYS A 366 -3.46 -10.05 9.93
C CYS A 366 -2.76 -11.31 10.47
N GLY A 367 -3.31 -12.50 10.22
CA GLY A 367 -2.71 -13.76 10.64
C GLY A 367 -1.33 -14.01 10.02
N LEU A 368 -1.21 -13.79 8.71
CA LEU A 368 0.06 -13.92 7.99
C LEU A 368 1.07 -12.83 8.40
N ALA A 369 0.61 -11.60 8.62
CA ALA A 369 1.47 -10.51 9.09
C ALA A 369 2.03 -10.78 10.48
N TYR A 370 1.19 -11.29 11.42
CA TYR A 370 1.64 -11.71 12.74
C TYR A 370 2.68 -12.85 12.66
N SER A 371 2.39 -13.86 11.84
CA SER A 371 3.29 -15.00 11.64
C SER A 371 4.63 -14.57 11.01
N SER A 372 4.59 -13.75 9.95
CA SER A 372 5.79 -13.23 9.30
C SER A 372 6.66 -12.39 10.25
N GLY A 373 6.05 -11.53 11.07
CA GLY A 373 6.77 -10.75 12.08
C GLY A 373 7.41 -11.64 13.14
N ARG A 374 6.71 -12.67 13.61
CA ARG A 374 7.22 -13.60 14.62
C ARG A 374 8.38 -14.49 14.13
N PHE A 375 8.27 -15.00 12.90
CA PHE A 375 9.28 -15.89 12.33
C PHE A 375 10.37 -15.15 11.55
N GLN A 376 10.26 -13.83 11.40
CA GLN A 376 11.16 -12.99 10.61
C GLN A 376 11.37 -13.55 9.20
N GLU A 377 10.27 -14.02 8.59
CA GLU A 377 10.25 -14.65 7.28
C GLU A 377 9.12 -14.02 6.45
N SER A 378 9.45 -13.49 5.27
CA SER A 378 8.49 -12.83 4.40
C SER A 378 8.21 -13.61 3.11
N TYR A 379 9.19 -14.34 2.59
CA TYR A 379 9.09 -14.99 1.29
C TYR A 379 7.96 -16.03 1.23
N TYR A 380 7.94 -17.00 2.15
CA TYR A 380 6.89 -18.03 2.13
C TYR A 380 5.53 -17.46 2.49
N HIS A 381 5.48 -16.44 3.35
CA HIS A 381 4.25 -15.75 3.73
C HIS A 381 3.65 -14.92 2.56
N ILE A 382 4.44 -14.58 1.54
CA ILE A 382 3.95 -13.97 0.29
C ILE A 382 3.64 -15.04 -0.75
N VAL A 383 4.57 -15.97 -1.01
CA VAL A 383 4.47 -16.90 -2.13
C VAL A 383 3.31 -17.90 -1.95
N ILE A 384 3.14 -18.47 -0.75
CA ILE A 384 2.08 -19.46 -0.51
C ILE A 384 0.68 -18.86 -0.73
N PRO A 385 0.31 -17.71 -0.15
CA PRO A 385 -0.99 -17.09 -0.42
C PRO A 385 -1.20 -16.70 -1.89
N ILE A 386 -0.15 -16.28 -2.59
CA ILE A 386 -0.24 -15.95 -4.02
C ILE A 386 -0.49 -17.21 -4.88
N LEU A 387 0.05 -18.35 -4.51
CA LEU A 387 -0.29 -19.63 -5.17
C LEU A 387 -1.76 -20.00 -4.94
N PHE A 388 -2.30 -19.77 -3.74
CA PHE A 388 -3.75 -19.92 -3.50
C PHE A 388 -4.57 -18.92 -4.31
N SER A 389 -4.10 -17.69 -4.48
CA SER A 389 -4.76 -16.71 -5.36
C SER A 389 -4.77 -17.17 -6.82
N ALA A 390 -3.68 -17.75 -7.31
CA ALA A 390 -3.61 -18.30 -8.66
C ALA A 390 -4.58 -19.48 -8.84
N ALA A 391 -4.68 -20.37 -7.84
CA ALA A 391 -5.66 -21.45 -7.83
C ALA A 391 -7.10 -20.90 -7.83
N GLY A 392 -7.39 -19.90 -6.99
CA GLY A 392 -8.69 -19.21 -6.95
C GLY A 392 -9.06 -18.55 -8.28
N CYS A 393 -8.11 -17.87 -8.93
CA CYS A 393 -8.29 -17.30 -10.26
C CYS A 393 -8.59 -18.39 -11.31
N SER A 394 -7.87 -19.52 -11.27
CA SER A 394 -8.10 -20.66 -12.16
C SER A 394 -9.50 -21.26 -11.99
N MET A 395 -10.03 -21.29 -10.75
CA MET A 395 -11.41 -21.70 -10.50
C MET A 395 -12.41 -20.71 -11.09
N LEU A 396 -12.16 -19.38 -10.98
CA LEU A 396 -13.03 -18.35 -11.55
C LEU A 396 -13.19 -18.45 -13.05
N ILE A 397 -12.11 -18.77 -13.79
CA ILE A 397 -12.11 -18.87 -15.24
C ILE A 397 -12.41 -20.28 -15.77
N GLY A 398 -12.39 -21.29 -14.91
CA GLY A 398 -12.51 -22.69 -15.30
C GLY A 398 -13.90 -23.31 -15.09
N THR A 399 -14.74 -22.75 -14.21
CA THR A 399 -16.05 -23.31 -13.87
C THR A 399 -17.16 -22.27 -13.80
N LEU A 400 -18.41 -22.71 -14.01
CA LEU A 400 -19.61 -21.90 -13.83
C LEU A 400 -20.34 -22.21 -12.50
N ASN A 401 -19.84 -23.18 -11.73
CA ASN A 401 -20.43 -23.47 -10.44
C ASN A 401 -20.26 -22.28 -9.48
N ILE A 402 -21.38 -21.71 -9.01
CA ILE A 402 -21.41 -20.48 -8.20
C ILE A 402 -20.59 -20.65 -6.92
N GLY A 403 -20.74 -21.77 -6.21
CA GLY A 403 -20.01 -22.03 -4.97
C GLY A 403 -18.50 -22.11 -5.20
N ALA A 404 -18.04 -22.80 -6.25
CA ALA A 404 -16.64 -22.88 -6.60
C ALA A 404 -16.04 -21.53 -7.00
N ARG A 405 -16.80 -20.72 -7.77
CA ARG A 405 -16.38 -19.36 -8.15
C ARG A 405 -16.29 -18.44 -6.94
N TYR A 406 -17.27 -18.50 -6.03
CA TYR A 406 -17.25 -17.70 -4.81
C TYR A 406 -16.07 -18.07 -3.89
N PHE A 407 -15.81 -19.37 -3.72
CA PHE A 407 -14.63 -19.86 -3.00
C PHE A 407 -13.33 -19.42 -3.69
N GLY A 408 -13.25 -19.53 -5.01
CA GLY A 408 -12.13 -19.03 -5.81
C GLY A 408 -11.89 -17.52 -5.61
N LEU A 409 -12.98 -16.74 -5.50
CA LEU A 409 -12.92 -15.30 -5.21
C LEU A 409 -12.33 -15.03 -3.81
N VAL A 410 -12.75 -15.78 -2.79
CA VAL A 410 -12.19 -15.68 -1.44
C VAL A 410 -10.69 -15.94 -1.43
N LEU A 411 -10.24 -17.00 -2.12
CA LEU A 411 -8.81 -17.33 -2.23
C LEU A 411 -8.03 -16.22 -2.95
N LEU A 412 -8.58 -15.71 -4.05
CA LEU A 412 -7.94 -14.66 -4.85
C LEU A 412 -7.75 -13.38 -4.05
N ILE A 413 -8.80 -12.89 -3.38
CA ILE A 413 -8.74 -11.67 -2.57
C ILE A 413 -7.80 -11.87 -1.38
N SER A 414 -7.94 -12.95 -0.64
CA SER A 414 -7.16 -13.21 0.57
C SER A 414 -5.66 -13.24 0.29
N GLY A 415 -5.22 -13.92 -0.77
CA GLY A 415 -3.80 -14.02 -1.05
C GLY A 415 -3.19 -12.73 -1.63
N THR A 416 -3.89 -12.04 -2.54
CA THR A 416 -3.37 -10.81 -3.14
C THR A 416 -3.29 -9.66 -2.13
N TYR A 417 -4.28 -9.50 -1.24
CA TYR A 417 -4.26 -8.46 -0.20
C TYR A 417 -3.20 -8.75 0.87
N SER A 418 -3.07 -10.01 1.30
CA SER A 418 -2.01 -10.42 2.24
C SER A 418 -0.62 -10.22 1.64
N GLY A 419 -0.44 -10.59 0.37
CA GLY A 419 0.82 -10.43 -0.34
C GLY A 419 1.27 -8.97 -0.42
N LEU A 420 0.36 -8.03 -0.71
CA LEU A 420 0.68 -6.61 -0.78
C LEU A 420 1.11 -6.04 0.58
N ASN A 421 0.40 -6.38 1.66
CA ASN A 421 0.75 -5.92 3.00
C ASN A 421 2.15 -6.40 3.44
N LEU A 422 2.45 -7.66 3.18
CA LEU A 422 3.74 -8.25 3.51
C LEU A 422 4.87 -7.70 2.65
N GLN A 423 4.61 -7.44 1.36
CA GLN A 423 5.58 -6.81 0.46
C GLN A 423 5.96 -5.41 0.95
N LEU A 424 4.99 -4.56 1.33
CA LEU A 424 5.24 -3.23 1.86
C LEU A 424 6.09 -3.27 3.14
N SER A 425 5.81 -4.23 4.02
CA SER A 425 6.63 -4.44 5.20
C SER A 425 8.04 -4.91 4.85
N TRP A 426 8.16 -5.86 3.94
CA TRP A 426 9.45 -6.43 3.54
C TRP A 426 10.36 -5.40 2.87
N GLU A 427 9.83 -4.57 1.96
CA GLU A 427 10.62 -3.53 1.29
C GLU A 427 11.16 -2.49 2.26
N THR A 428 10.38 -2.11 3.29
CA THR A 428 10.79 -1.12 4.28
C THR A 428 11.78 -1.67 5.30
N THR A 429 11.77 -2.97 5.56
CA THR A 429 12.69 -3.64 6.49
C THR A 429 13.99 -4.08 5.83
N LEU A 430 13.98 -4.33 4.52
CA LEU A 430 15.14 -4.79 3.78
C LEU A 430 16.11 -3.62 3.43
N VAL A 431 15.58 -2.40 3.30
CA VAL A 431 16.36 -1.18 3.04
C VAL A 431 16.16 -0.22 4.23
N PRO A 432 16.91 -0.41 5.33
CA PRO A 432 16.65 0.31 6.58
C PRO A 432 17.09 1.78 6.55
N ALA A 433 18.14 2.13 5.83
CA ALA A 433 18.75 3.47 5.82
C ALA A 433 19.39 3.79 4.45
N PRO A 434 19.63 5.07 4.11
CA PRO A 434 19.09 6.26 4.79
C PRO A 434 17.58 6.45 4.51
N ARG A 435 16.89 7.28 5.30
CA ARG A 435 15.43 7.56 5.15
C ARG A 435 15.06 8.03 3.75
N SER A 436 15.92 8.85 3.11
CA SER A 436 15.69 9.35 1.75
C SER A 436 15.71 8.22 0.70
N LYS A 437 16.59 7.22 0.84
CA LYS A 437 16.62 6.03 -0.04
C LYS A 437 15.36 5.18 0.15
N LYS A 438 14.95 4.95 1.40
CA LYS A 438 13.70 4.22 1.72
C LYS A 438 12.48 4.92 1.14
N ALA A 439 12.35 6.23 1.32
CA ALA A 439 11.25 7.03 0.75
C ALA A 439 11.22 6.98 -0.78
N ALA A 440 12.39 7.07 -1.42
CA ALA A 440 12.50 6.98 -2.87
C ALA A 440 12.10 5.58 -3.39
N LEU A 441 12.55 4.50 -2.74
CA LEU A 441 12.19 3.12 -3.09
C LEU A 441 10.67 2.93 -3.05
N ILE A 442 10.03 3.28 -1.94
CA ILE A 442 8.57 3.14 -1.77
C ILE A 442 7.83 3.94 -2.85
N ALA A 443 8.28 5.18 -3.13
CA ALA A 443 7.66 6.03 -4.14
C ALA A 443 7.82 5.46 -5.57
N ILE A 444 9.01 5.01 -5.94
CA ILE A 444 9.30 4.42 -7.27
C ILE A 444 8.46 3.15 -7.45
N ALA A 445 8.45 2.24 -6.45
CA ALA A 445 7.69 1.00 -6.52
C ALA A 445 6.19 1.26 -6.68
N ASN A 446 5.65 2.22 -5.91
CA ASN A 446 4.24 2.59 -6.03
C ASN A 446 3.93 3.28 -7.37
N CYS A 447 4.79 4.20 -7.88
CA CYS A 447 4.61 4.80 -9.21
C CYS A 447 4.51 3.75 -10.31
N ILE A 448 5.44 2.79 -10.32
CA ILE A 448 5.47 1.74 -11.35
C ILE A 448 4.24 0.85 -11.23
N SER A 449 3.79 0.53 -10.02
CA SER A 449 2.61 -0.31 -9.81
C SER A 449 1.32 0.34 -10.32
N GLN A 450 1.17 1.66 -10.22
CA GLN A 450 -0.02 2.38 -10.70
C GLN A 450 -0.22 2.28 -12.22
N VAL A 451 0.85 2.03 -12.98
CA VAL A 451 0.75 1.80 -14.44
C VAL A 451 -0.19 0.63 -14.75
N SER A 452 -0.29 -0.35 -13.85
CA SER A 452 -1.22 -1.47 -13.99
C SER A 452 -2.68 -1.02 -14.16
N HIS A 453 -3.11 0.04 -13.49
CA HIS A 453 -4.48 0.54 -13.59
C HIS A 453 -4.82 1.16 -14.96
N TRP A 454 -3.83 1.50 -15.79
CA TRP A 454 -4.08 2.07 -17.11
C TRP A 454 -4.44 1.02 -18.16
N PHE A 455 -3.83 -0.17 -18.10
CA PHE A 455 -4.06 -1.20 -19.11
C PHE A 455 -4.98 -2.33 -18.62
N SER A 456 -5.06 -2.61 -17.32
CA SER A 456 -5.85 -3.72 -16.80
C SER A 456 -7.33 -3.68 -17.22
N PRO A 457 -8.01 -2.52 -17.36
CA PRO A 457 -9.38 -2.47 -17.84
C PRO A 457 -9.62 -3.13 -19.19
N TYR A 458 -8.65 -3.05 -20.09
CA TYR A 458 -8.78 -3.60 -21.44
C TYR A 458 -8.74 -5.14 -21.49
N PHE A 459 -8.34 -5.79 -20.41
CA PHE A 459 -8.28 -7.24 -20.31
C PHE A 459 -9.58 -7.91 -19.88
N PHE A 460 -10.62 -7.11 -19.59
CA PHE A 460 -11.93 -7.61 -19.17
C PHE A 460 -13.06 -7.19 -20.14
N PRO A 461 -12.97 -7.52 -21.45
CA PRO A 461 -14.02 -7.15 -22.40
C PRO A 461 -15.29 -7.98 -22.12
N THR A 462 -16.46 -7.36 -22.30
CA THR A 462 -17.77 -8.03 -22.16
C THR A 462 -17.97 -9.22 -23.09
N SER A 463 -17.30 -9.22 -24.23
CA SER A 463 -17.35 -10.33 -25.19
C SER A 463 -16.83 -11.66 -24.64
N GLN A 464 -16.12 -11.63 -23.50
CA GLN A 464 -15.60 -12.84 -22.85
C GLN A 464 -16.45 -13.31 -21.65
N GLU A 465 -17.64 -12.72 -21.43
CA GLU A 465 -18.58 -13.25 -20.44
C GLU A 465 -18.92 -14.73 -20.73
N PRO A 466 -19.06 -15.57 -19.71
CA PRO A 466 -18.91 -15.33 -18.28
C PRO A 466 -17.53 -15.66 -17.72
N PHE A 467 -16.58 -16.08 -18.53
CA PHE A 467 -15.30 -16.63 -18.07
C PHE A 467 -14.19 -15.59 -17.90
N TYR A 468 -14.19 -14.52 -18.68
CA TYR A 468 -13.11 -13.48 -18.67
C TYR A 468 -11.70 -14.04 -18.71
N ARG A 469 -11.43 -14.98 -19.62
CA ARG A 469 -10.17 -15.70 -19.71
C ARG A 469 -8.96 -14.80 -19.89
N LEU A 470 -9.10 -13.70 -20.63
CA LEU A 470 -8.02 -12.75 -20.84
C LEU A 470 -7.66 -12.04 -19.52
N GLY A 471 -8.65 -11.53 -18.79
CA GLY A 471 -8.44 -10.91 -17.47
C GLY A 471 -7.91 -11.88 -16.44
N GLY A 472 -8.44 -13.10 -16.39
CA GLY A 472 -7.90 -14.16 -15.54
C GLY A 472 -6.46 -14.53 -15.90
N GLY A 473 -6.11 -14.57 -17.19
CA GLY A 473 -4.75 -14.74 -17.67
C GLY A 473 -3.80 -13.65 -17.17
N LEU A 474 -4.25 -12.38 -17.22
CA LEU A 474 -3.48 -11.25 -16.69
C LEU A 474 -3.21 -11.40 -15.19
N ILE A 475 -4.22 -11.81 -14.42
CA ILE A 475 -4.08 -12.06 -12.98
C ILE A 475 -3.06 -13.18 -12.71
N LEU A 476 -3.14 -14.29 -13.45
CA LEU A 476 -2.19 -15.41 -13.32
C LEU A 476 -0.76 -14.99 -13.66
N VAL A 477 -0.55 -14.17 -14.68
CA VAL A 477 0.75 -13.58 -15.00
C VAL A 477 1.23 -12.70 -13.85
N GLY A 478 0.36 -11.87 -13.24
CA GLY A 478 0.68 -11.10 -12.05
C GLY A 478 1.13 -12.00 -10.88
N CYS A 479 0.40 -13.07 -10.60
CA CYS A 479 0.79 -14.04 -9.56
C CYS A 479 2.16 -14.67 -9.85
N LEU A 480 2.43 -15.08 -11.10
CA LEU A 480 3.71 -15.65 -11.51
C LEU A 480 4.86 -14.65 -11.34
N LEU A 481 4.69 -13.42 -11.82
CA LEU A 481 5.69 -12.36 -11.68
C LEU A 481 5.97 -12.04 -10.21
N CYS A 482 4.95 -12.08 -9.34
CA CYS A 482 5.13 -11.90 -7.90
C CYS A 482 6.00 -13.01 -7.29
N VAL A 483 5.78 -14.28 -7.66
CA VAL A 483 6.60 -15.41 -7.20
C VAL A 483 8.03 -15.29 -7.69
N VAL A 484 8.23 -14.91 -8.96
CA VAL A 484 9.57 -14.73 -9.55
C VAL A 484 10.31 -13.60 -8.84
N SER A 485 9.69 -12.42 -8.71
CA SER A 485 10.32 -11.27 -8.05
C SER A 485 10.65 -11.51 -6.59
N SER A 486 9.74 -12.15 -5.83
CA SER A 486 9.99 -12.56 -4.44
C SER A 486 11.17 -13.52 -4.34
N SER A 487 11.30 -14.46 -5.31
CA SER A 487 12.42 -15.41 -5.36
C SER A 487 13.75 -14.70 -5.66
N LEU A 488 13.75 -13.68 -6.51
CA LEU A 488 14.94 -12.86 -6.79
C LEU A 488 15.38 -12.05 -5.55
N VAL A 489 14.43 -11.46 -4.82
CA VAL A 489 14.73 -10.77 -3.55
C VAL A 489 15.37 -11.75 -2.55
N LYS A 490 14.76 -12.93 -2.35
CA LYS A 490 15.29 -13.97 -1.45
C LYS A 490 16.68 -14.44 -1.86
N TRP A 491 16.87 -14.71 -3.14
CA TRP A 491 18.18 -15.14 -3.69
C TRP A 491 19.26 -14.09 -3.40
N ARG A 492 18.99 -12.83 -3.70
CA ARG A 492 19.94 -11.73 -3.44
C ARG A 492 20.21 -11.57 -1.94
N ALA A 493 19.17 -11.56 -1.10
CA ALA A 493 19.31 -11.45 0.35
C ALA A 493 20.18 -12.60 0.93
N LYS A 494 19.94 -13.84 0.50
CA LYS A 494 20.78 -15.00 0.89
C LYS A 494 22.23 -14.82 0.47
N ARG A 495 22.48 -14.35 -0.77
CA ARG A 495 23.83 -14.14 -1.30
C ARG A 495 24.57 -13.07 -0.49
N LEU A 496 23.90 -11.98 -0.14
CA LEU A 496 24.47 -10.93 0.70
C LEU A 496 24.70 -11.39 2.14
N ASN A 497 23.76 -12.13 2.73
CA ASN A 497 23.94 -12.71 4.06
C ASN A 497 25.14 -13.65 4.12
N LYS A 498 25.33 -14.49 3.07
CA LYS A 498 26.49 -15.38 2.99
C LYS A 498 27.81 -14.57 2.94
N LYS A 499 27.86 -13.50 2.15
CA LYS A 499 29.03 -12.61 2.11
C LYS A 499 29.29 -11.94 3.48
N LEU A 500 28.22 -11.57 4.21
CA LEU A 500 28.33 -11.03 5.56
C LEU A 500 28.85 -12.08 6.55
N ASP A 501 28.31 -13.31 6.51
CA ASP A 501 28.80 -14.42 7.34
C ASP A 501 30.30 -14.68 7.11
N GLU A 502 30.73 -14.68 5.85
CA GLU A 502 32.14 -14.85 5.46
C GLU A 502 33.03 -13.69 5.97
N SER A 503 32.55 -12.44 5.87
CA SER A 503 33.31 -11.27 6.32
C SER A 503 33.42 -11.16 7.85
N GLU A 504 32.44 -11.65 8.58
CA GLU A 504 32.41 -11.66 10.05
C GLU A 504 33.10 -12.91 10.63
N GLY A 505 33.51 -13.87 9.79
CA GLY A 505 34.06 -15.16 10.24
C GLY A 505 33.05 -16.03 10.98
N TRP A 506 31.73 -15.77 10.75
CA TRP A 506 30.67 -16.53 11.40
C TRP A 506 30.53 -17.93 10.80
N SER A 507 30.41 -18.94 11.66
CA SER A 507 30.05 -20.31 11.27
C SER A 507 29.05 -20.88 12.28
N GLU A 508 28.23 -21.85 11.84
CA GLU A 508 27.20 -22.50 12.70
C GLU A 508 27.80 -23.16 13.96
N HIS A 509 29.08 -23.46 13.98
CA HIS A 509 29.81 -24.13 15.06
C HIS A 509 30.90 -23.21 15.67
N GLY A 510 30.95 -21.92 15.28
CA GLY A 510 31.90 -20.94 15.76
C GLY A 510 31.36 -20.11 16.92
N GLY A 511 32.24 -19.64 17.81
CA GLY A 511 31.88 -18.84 18.99
C GLY A 511 31.59 -17.34 18.72
N VAL A 512 31.44 -16.92 17.46
CA VAL A 512 31.18 -15.52 17.09
C VAL A 512 29.66 -15.30 17.00
N GLU A 513 29.16 -14.27 17.69
CA GLU A 513 27.75 -13.89 17.60
C GLU A 513 27.42 -13.38 16.18
N ARG A 514 26.30 -13.86 15.64
CA ARG A 514 25.83 -13.48 14.31
C ARG A 514 25.25 -12.08 14.33
N GLY A 515 25.86 -11.17 13.58
CA GLY A 515 25.39 -9.79 13.44
C GLY A 515 24.05 -9.67 12.68
N TRP A 516 23.67 -8.44 12.35
CA TRP A 516 22.44 -8.17 11.58
C TRP A 516 22.44 -8.88 10.22
N ARG A 517 21.26 -9.34 9.78
CA ARG A 517 21.07 -10.01 8.48
C ARG A 517 19.82 -9.50 7.77
N TYR A 518 19.87 -9.60 6.44
CA TYR A 518 18.69 -9.37 5.62
C TYR A 518 17.61 -10.43 5.92
N VAL A 519 16.40 -9.98 6.24
CA VAL A 519 15.22 -10.85 6.43
C VAL A 519 14.72 -11.31 5.07
N TYR A 520 14.39 -12.61 4.90
CA TYR A 520 13.88 -13.14 3.64
C TYR A 520 12.75 -14.15 3.79
#